data_e72b0aec84ba3c295c12f62d6f8a8510
#
_entry.id   e72b0aec84ba3c295c12f62d6f8a8510
#
_cell.length_a   1.000
_cell.length_b   1.000
_cell.length_c   1.000
_cell.angle_alpha   90.00
_cell.angle_beta   90.00
_cell.angle_gamma   90.00
#
_symmetry.space_group_name_H-M   'P 1'
#
loop_
_entity.id
_entity.type
_entity.pdbx_description
1 polymer ?
#
loop_
_entity_poly.entity_id
_entity_poly.type
_entity_poly.pdbx_seq_one_letter_code
_entity_poly.pdbx_strand_id
1 'polypeptide(L)'
;MAAIVIADASPLIALARVGGLSWLQHLFTEVMLTDVVLADVLTGRYPATEVPIRQAVAAGWLKTVAIPTTDPALPDLDEGEASSIRLAVSCNGPALLLIDERSGRAVAEELGLSAA
;
A
#
# COMPACT_ATOMS: atom_id res chain seq x y z
N MET A 1 -17.92 -4.11 -5.57
CA MET A 1 -16.91 -4.69 -4.68
C MET A 1 -15.52 -4.38 -5.22
N ALA A 2 -14.69 -3.73 -4.43
CA ALA A 2 -13.32 -3.45 -4.84
C ALA A 2 -12.52 -4.75 -4.89
N ALA A 3 -11.96 -5.08 -6.04
CA ALA A 3 -11.18 -6.28 -6.23
C ALA A 3 -9.73 -6.10 -5.78
N ILE A 4 -9.18 -4.90 -5.98
CA ILE A 4 -7.78 -4.60 -5.77
C ILE A 4 -7.64 -3.50 -4.73
N VAL A 5 -6.77 -3.71 -3.75
CA VAL A 5 -6.37 -2.66 -2.81
C VAL A 5 -4.85 -2.52 -2.83
N ILE A 6 -4.39 -1.28 -2.78
CA ILE A 6 -2.98 -0.92 -2.68
C ILE A 6 -2.80 -0.24 -1.33
N ALA A 7 -1.94 -0.77 -0.49
CA ALA A 7 -1.75 -0.28 0.87
C ALA A 7 -0.41 0.42 1.02
N ASP A 8 -0.45 1.62 1.57
CA ASP A 8 0.75 2.34 2.00
C ASP A 8 1.21 1.84 3.37
N ALA A 9 2.37 2.32 3.84
CA ALA A 9 3.01 1.84 5.05
C ALA A 9 2.16 2.06 6.30
N SER A 10 1.63 3.25 6.51
CA SER A 10 0.90 3.58 7.74
C SER A 10 -0.34 2.71 7.98
N PRO A 11 -1.23 2.49 7.00
CA PRO A 11 -2.36 1.59 7.22
C PRO A 11 -1.94 0.14 7.43
N LEU A 12 -0.88 -0.34 6.76
CA LEU A 12 -0.37 -1.70 7.00
C LEU A 12 0.12 -1.88 8.43
N ILE A 13 0.91 -0.92 8.91
CA ILE A 13 1.44 -0.95 10.28
C ILE A 13 0.30 -0.89 11.29
N ALA A 14 -0.67 -0.01 11.07
CA ALA A 14 -1.83 0.13 11.96
C ALA A 14 -2.62 -1.17 12.05
N LEU A 15 -2.90 -1.82 10.92
CA LEU A 15 -3.60 -3.10 10.89
C LEU A 15 -2.79 -4.21 11.55
N ALA A 16 -1.49 -4.26 11.31
CA ALA A 16 -0.62 -5.27 11.92
C ALA A 16 -0.62 -5.16 13.45
N ARG A 17 -0.66 -3.93 13.99
CA ARG A 17 -0.68 -3.69 15.43
C ARG A 17 -1.91 -4.23 16.12
N VAL A 18 -3.05 -4.23 15.45
CA VAL A 18 -4.32 -4.69 16.02
C VAL A 18 -4.69 -6.10 15.57
N GLY A 19 -3.77 -6.81 14.91
CA GLY A 19 -4.04 -8.14 14.40
C GLY A 19 -5.05 -8.17 13.26
N GLY A 20 -5.17 -7.06 12.51
CA GLY A 20 -6.21 -6.89 11.51
C GLY A 20 -5.78 -7.08 10.06
N LEU A 21 -4.54 -7.52 9.80
CA LEU A 21 -4.07 -7.71 8.41
C LEU A 21 -4.95 -8.69 7.63
N SER A 22 -5.42 -9.75 8.28
CA SER A 22 -6.27 -10.74 7.61
C SER A 22 -7.60 -10.16 7.11
N TRP A 23 -8.04 -9.02 7.64
CA TRP A 23 -9.23 -8.35 7.15
C TRP A 23 -9.07 -7.91 5.69
N LEU A 24 -7.87 -7.49 5.30
CA LEU A 24 -7.57 -7.14 3.92
C LEU A 24 -7.73 -8.36 3.00
N GLN A 25 -7.21 -9.50 3.43
CA GLN A 25 -7.31 -10.74 2.68
C GLN A 25 -8.76 -11.17 2.46
N HIS A 26 -9.63 -10.95 3.46
CA HIS A 26 -11.04 -11.34 3.37
C HIS A 26 -11.90 -10.35 2.58
N LEU A 27 -11.54 -9.08 2.58
CA LEU A 27 -12.34 -8.02 1.98
C LEU A 27 -12.01 -7.77 0.50
N PHE A 28 -10.81 -8.12 0.06
CA PHE A 28 -10.35 -7.79 -1.28
C PHE A 28 -9.81 -9.02 -2.02
N THR A 29 -9.94 -9.01 -3.34
CA THR A 29 -9.43 -10.08 -4.20
C THR A 29 -7.92 -10.06 -4.27
N GLU A 30 -7.33 -8.87 -4.41
CA GLU A 30 -5.89 -8.67 -4.43
C GLU A 30 -5.48 -7.56 -3.48
N VAL A 31 -4.42 -7.81 -2.71
CA VAL A 31 -3.81 -6.82 -1.83
C VAL A 31 -2.37 -6.65 -2.28
N MET A 32 -2.01 -5.42 -2.62
CA MET A 32 -0.69 -5.10 -3.13
C MET A 32 -0.02 -4.00 -2.32
N LEU A 33 1.30 -4.02 -2.32
CA LEU A 33 2.13 -2.92 -1.86
C LEU A 33 3.34 -2.80 -2.78
N THR A 34 3.95 -1.62 -2.82
CA THR A 34 5.17 -1.45 -3.60
C THR A 34 6.38 -1.98 -2.85
N ASP A 35 7.45 -2.26 -3.58
CA ASP A 35 8.74 -2.63 -2.99
C ASP A 35 9.29 -1.50 -2.09
N VAL A 36 9.03 -0.25 -2.43
CA VAL A 36 9.42 0.91 -1.61
C VAL A 36 8.70 0.88 -0.26
N VAL A 37 7.39 0.64 -0.26
CA VAL A 37 6.60 0.53 0.97
C VAL A 37 7.06 -0.67 1.80
N LEU A 38 7.33 -1.80 1.17
CA LEU A 38 7.81 -2.98 1.90
C LEU A 38 9.12 -2.69 2.63
N ALA A 39 10.06 -1.99 1.99
CA ALA A 39 11.31 -1.59 2.62
C ALA A 39 11.07 -0.67 3.82
N ASP A 40 10.09 0.23 3.72
CA ASP A 40 9.74 1.15 4.81
C ASP A 40 9.14 0.43 6.03
N VAL A 41 8.38 -0.65 5.82
CA VAL A 41 7.74 -1.37 6.93
C VAL A 41 8.63 -2.47 7.53
N LEU A 42 9.62 -2.95 6.80
CA LEU A 42 10.51 -4.04 7.25
C LEU A 42 11.88 -3.49 7.63
N THR A 43 11.93 -2.68 8.68
CA THR A 43 13.17 -2.04 9.14
C THR A 43 14.01 -2.92 10.08
N GLY A 44 13.41 -3.98 10.62
CA GLY A 44 14.02 -4.81 11.64
C GLY A 44 13.88 -4.28 13.07
N ARG A 45 13.19 -3.15 13.24
CA ARG A 45 13.06 -2.48 14.55
C ARG A 45 11.82 -2.85 15.33
N TYR A 46 10.77 -3.32 14.65
CA TYR A 46 9.46 -3.53 15.26
C TYR A 46 8.91 -4.92 14.92
N PRO A 47 9.46 -5.99 15.55
CA PRO A 47 9.07 -7.36 15.19
C PRO A 47 7.58 -7.64 15.29
N ALA A 48 6.91 -7.02 16.27
CA ALA A 48 5.47 -7.25 16.48
C ALA A 48 4.61 -6.83 15.28
N THR A 49 5.03 -5.80 14.53
CA THR A 49 4.32 -5.37 13.32
C THR A 49 4.89 -6.01 12.06
N GLU A 50 6.19 -6.29 12.05
CA GLU A 50 6.89 -6.78 10.87
C GLU A 50 6.65 -8.25 10.61
N VAL A 51 6.57 -9.09 11.66
CA VAL A 51 6.34 -10.52 11.51
C VAL A 51 5.02 -10.82 10.80
N PRO A 52 3.88 -10.23 11.19
CA PRO A 52 2.63 -10.46 10.46
C PRO A 52 2.70 -10.04 8.98
N ILE A 53 3.38 -8.94 8.69
CA ILE A 53 3.54 -8.46 7.30
C ILE A 53 4.41 -9.44 6.51
N ARG A 54 5.53 -9.91 7.07
CA ARG A 54 6.38 -10.93 6.42
C ARG A 54 5.61 -12.21 6.15
N GLN A 55 4.79 -12.65 7.10
CA GLN A 55 3.98 -13.85 6.95
C GLN A 55 2.95 -13.69 5.83
N ALA A 56 2.33 -12.53 5.71
CA ALA A 56 1.36 -12.24 4.64
C ALA A 56 2.03 -12.27 3.26
N VAL A 57 3.22 -11.70 3.14
CA VAL A 57 4.00 -11.74 1.89
C VAL A 57 4.39 -13.18 1.57
N ALA A 58 4.90 -13.92 2.53
CA ALA A 58 5.31 -15.32 2.34
C ALA A 58 4.12 -16.23 1.98
N ALA A 59 2.94 -15.95 2.51
CA ALA A 59 1.73 -16.67 2.18
C ALA A 59 1.20 -16.35 0.77
N GLY A 60 1.68 -15.28 0.15
CA GLY A 60 1.37 -14.92 -1.23
C GLY A 60 0.12 -14.07 -1.41
N TRP A 61 -0.64 -13.77 -0.35
CA TRP A 61 -1.83 -12.93 -0.51
C TRP A 61 -1.52 -11.43 -0.48
N LEU A 62 -0.42 -11.03 0.16
CA LEU A 62 0.07 -9.66 0.13
C LEU A 62 1.18 -9.58 -0.92
N LYS A 63 0.88 -9.02 -2.06
CA LYS A 63 1.78 -9.06 -3.23
C LYS A 63 2.65 -7.81 -3.28
N THR A 64 3.96 -8.02 -3.40
CA THR A 64 4.90 -6.92 -3.58
C THR A 64 5.10 -6.65 -5.05
N VAL A 65 4.99 -5.40 -5.44
CA VAL A 65 5.12 -4.96 -6.84
C VAL A 65 6.25 -3.95 -6.95
N ALA A 66 7.19 -4.21 -7.84
CA ALA A 66 8.27 -3.26 -8.13
C ALA A 66 7.74 -2.16 -9.06
N ILE A 67 8.03 -0.89 -8.71
CA ILE A 67 7.64 0.26 -9.52
C ILE A 67 8.90 0.94 -10.03
N PRO A 68 9.31 0.64 -11.26
CA PRO A 68 10.54 1.21 -11.82
C PRO A 68 10.39 2.64 -12.33
N THR A 69 9.18 3.16 -12.35
CA THR A 69 8.90 4.49 -12.89
C THR A 69 8.94 5.57 -11.82
N THR A 70 9.32 6.78 -12.25
CA THR A 70 9.21 7.99 -11.44
C THR A 70 8.13 8.93 -11.98
N ASP A 71 7.26 8.43 -12.84
CA ASP A 71 6.22 9.21 -13.49
C ASP A 71 4.83 8.73 -13.00
N PRO A 72 3.94 9.64 -12.59
CA PRO A 72 4.15 11.08 -12.48
C PRO A 72 5.10 11.48 -11.37
N ALA A 73 5.74 12.64 -11.53
CA ALA A 73 6.53 13.22 -10.47
C ALA A 73 5.60 13.75 -9.36
N LEU A 74 5.89 13.39 -8.12
CA LEU A 74 5.06 13.75 -6.96
C LEU A 74 5.97 14.28 -5.85
N PRO A 75 6.55 15.48 -6.05
CA PRO A 75 7.62 15.99 -5.18
C PRO A 75 7.18 16.32 -3.75
N ASP A 76 5.89 16.52 -3.52
CA ASP A 76 5.36 16.85 -2.20
C ASP A 76 5.10 15.62 -1.33
N LEU A 77 5.31 14.42 -1.89
CA LEU A 77 5.06 13.16 -1.20
C LEU A 77 6.36 12.44 -0.94
N ASP A 78 6.40 11.63 0.13
CA ASP A 78 7.52 10.71 0.30
C ASP A 78 7.48 9.60 -0.75
N GLU A 79 8.57 8.86 -0.91
CA GLU A 79 8.66 7.84 -1.96
C GLU A 79 7.69 6.66 -1.75
N GLY A 80 7.37 6.31 -0.51
CA GLY A 80 6.39 5.28 -0.24
C GLY A 80 5.01 5.66 -0.76
N GLU A 81 4.55 6.86 -0.41
CA GLU A 81 3.28 7.40 -0.87
C GLU A 81 3.27 7.57 -2.40
N ALA A 82 4.32 8.17 -2.94
CA ALA A 82 4.45 8.39 -4.38
C ALA A 82 4.42 7.07 -5.15
N SER A 83 5.15 6.05 -4.69
CA SER A 83 5.18 4.75 -5.35
C SER A 83 3.80 4.07 -5.33
N SER A 84 3.08 4.19 -4.22
CA SER A 84 1.72 3.62 -4.10
C SER A 84 0.76 4.27 -5.09
N ILE A 85 0.83 5.59 -5.24
CA ILE A 85 0.01 6.33 -6.20
C ILE A 85 0.38 5.94 -7.64
N ARG A 86 1.66 5.82 -7.96
CA ARG A 86 2.10 5.39 -9.29
C ARG A 86 1.60 3.99 -9.62
N LEU A 87 1.61 3.09 -8.65
CA LEU A 87 1.06 1.74 -8.83
C LEU A 87 -0.45 1.82 -9.12
N ALA A 88 -1.20 2.62 -8.36
CA ALA A 88 -2.63 2.78 -8.58
C ALA A 88 -2.95 3.34 -9.97
N VAL A 89 -2.17 4.33 -10.42
CA VAL A 89 -2.32 4.91 -11.76
C VAL A 89 -2.07 3.86 -12.85
N SER A 90 -1.13 2.94 -12.62
CA SER A 90 -0.79 1.90 -13.60
C SER A 90 -1.81 0.77 -13.68
N CYS A 91 -2.73 0.66 -12.74
CA CYS A 91 -3.74 -0.39 -12.76
C CYS A 91 -4.76 -0.18 -13.88
N ASN A 92 -5.13 -1.27 -14.55
CA ASN A 92 -6.09 -1.26 -15.66
C ASN A 92 -7.54 -1.41 -15.20
N GLY A 93 -7.83 -1.13 -13.96
CA GLY A 93 -9.18 -1.26 -13.41
C GLY A 93 -9.29 -0.55 -12.08
N PRO A 94 -10.47 -0.63 -11.45
CA PRO A 94 -10.68 0.02 -10.16
C PRO A 94 -9.73 -0.53 -9.10
N ALA A 95 -9.04 0.37 -8.41
CA ALA A 95 -8.19 0.03 -7.27
C ALA A 95 -8.48 1.01 -6.15
N LEU A 96 -8.54 0.50 -4.92
CA LEU A 96 -8.66 1.33 -3.72
C LEU A 96 -7.27 1.55 -3.16
N LEU A 97 -6.92 2.80 -2.94
CA LEU A 97 -5.64 3.17 -2.33
C LEU A 97 -5.86 3.47 -0.85
N LEU A 98 -5.25 2.66 0.02
CA LEU A 98 -5.26 2.90 1.46
C LEU A 98 -4.05 3.76 1.80
N ILE A 99 -4.31 5.02 2.09
CA ILE A 99 -3.28 6.02 2.37
C ILE A 99 -3.75 6.92 3.49
N ASP A 100 -2.92 7.11 4.49
CA ASP A 100 -3.29 7.83 5.71
C ASP A 100 -2.91 9.31 5.64
N GLU A 101 -1.84 9.63 4.92
CA GLU A 101 -1.35 10.99 4.81
C GLU A 101 -2.31 11.89 4.04
N ARG A 102 -2.61 13.04 4.62
CA ARG A 102 -3.54 14.01 4.02
C ARG A 102 -3.07 14.49 2.64
N SER A 103 -1.78 14.80 2.50
CA SER A 103 -1.22 15.27 1.23
C SER A 103 -1.27 14.19 0.17
N GLY A 104 -0.97 12.95 0.52
CA GLY A 104 -1.04 11.82 -0.42
C GLY A 104 -2.47 11.56 -0.87
N ARG A 105 -3.43 11.65 0.07
CA ARG A 105 -4.85 11.47 -0.26
C ARG A 105 -5.35 12.56 -1.21
N ALA A 106 -4.96 13.80 -0.97
CA ALA A 106 -5.33 14.92 -1.84
C ALA A 106 -4.79 14.75 -3.25
N VAL A 107 -3.53 14.36 -3.39
CA VAL A 107 -2.92 14.11 -4.70
C VAL A 107 -3.62 12.94 -5.40
N ALA A 108 -3.92 11.86 -4.68
CA ALA A 108 -4.64 10.73 -5.24
C ALA A 108 -5.99 11.13 -5.81
N GLU A 109 -6.74 11.95 -5.06
CA GLU A 109 -8.04 12.45 -5.52
C GLU A 109 -7.92 13.34 -6.76
N GLU A 110 -6.89 14.19 -6.83
CA GLU A 110 -6.61 15.01 -8.02
C GLU A 110 -6.35 14.17 -9.26
N LEU A 111 -5.75 12.98 -9.09
CA LEU A 111 -5.49 12.05 -10.17
C LEU A 111 -6.68 11.13 -10.47
N GLY A 112 -7.81 11.33 -9.81
CA GLY A 112 -9.02 10.56 -10.05
C GLY A 112 -9.00 9.19 -9.40
N LEU A 113 -8.13 8.96 -8.41
CA LEU A 113 -8.03 7.68 -7.71
C LEU A 113 -8.99 7.64 -6.52
N SER A 114 -9.47 6.43 -6.19
CA SER A 114 -10.20 6.18 -4.97
C SER A 114 -9.21 6.00 -3.82
N ALA A 115 -9.39 6.75 -2.74
CA ALA A 115 -8.52 6.69 -1.58
C ALA A 115 -9.34 6.61 -0.30
N ALA A 116 -8.83 5.84 0.66
CA ALA A 116 -9.45 5.67 1.97
C ALA A 116 -8.41 5.77 3.10
#